data_731c046d0cb41e6e9fcba8a80945f5a3
#
_entry.id   731c046d0cb41e6e9fcba8a80945f5a3
#
_cell.length_a   1.000
_cell.length_b   1.000
_cell.length_c   1.000
_cell.angle_alpha   90.00
_cell.angle_beta   90.00
_cell.angle_gamma   90.00
#
_symmetry.space_group_name_H-M   'P 1'
#
loop_
_entity.id
_entity.type
_entity.pdbx_description
1 polymer ?
#
loop_
_entity_poly.entity_id
_entity_poly.type
_entity_poly.pdbx_seq_one_letter_code
_entity_poly.pdbx_strand_id
1 'polypeptide(L)'
;MKRIHDTIIEEGTEDLPIQKKRTTVRAIIYKNKELLMVYSRDFQDFIFPGGGHKTGEDLIEALKRELMEELGAKSVTGITAYGLMKEKRFGLSDQHTVYLQTSYYYLCQVDDFGEQALEEREIAHGTEPVWISIDEAIKRNQIAIETNHHHKGMKTVLPREIIVLKDIKEYFNA
;
A
#
# COMPACT_ATOMS: atom_id res chain seq x y z
N MET A 1 3.84 -5.03 -16.55
CA MET A 1 4.01 -5.38 -15.12
C MET A 1 3.50 -6.79 -14.87
N LYS A 2 4.24 -7.60 -14.08
CA LYS A 2 3.78 -8.92 -13.64
C LYS A 2 2.56 -8.77 -12.71
N ARG A 3 1.66 -9.75 -12.74
CA ARG A 3 0.64 -9.90 -11.71
C ARG A 3 1.27 -10.69 -10.56
N ILE A 4 1.27 -10.11 -9.35
CA ILE A 4 1.95 -10.71 -8.19
C ILE A 4 1.14 -11.90 -7.66
N HIS A 5 -0.19 -11.77 -7.62
CA HIS A 5 -1.09 -12.81 -7.11
C HIS A 5 -2.46 -12.71 -7.79
N ASP A 6 -3.32 -13.70 -7.58
CA ASP A 6 -4.72 -13.63 -7.99
C ASP A 6 -5.47 -12.49 -7.29
N THR A 7 -6.60 -12.07 -7.89
CA THR A 7 -7.42 -11.01 -7.30
C THR A 7 -7.93 -11.42 -5.93
N ILE A 8 -7.65 -10.61 -4.92
CA ILE A 8 -8.27 -10.77 -3.61
C ILE A 8 -9.75 -10.37 -3.75
N ILE A 9 -10.64 -11.25 -3.32
CA ILE A 9 -12.09 -11.03 -3.36
C ILE A 9 -12.60 -10.98 -1.92
N GLU A 10 -13.17 -9.83 -1.53
CA GLU A 10 -13.80 -9.70 -0.23
C GLU A 10 -15.09 -10.53 -0.20
N GLU A 11 -15.27 -11.30 0.88
CA GLU A 11 -16.48 -12.11 1.11
C GLU A 11 -17.76 -11.28 0.94
N GLY A 12 -18.70 -11.81 0.20
CA GLY A 12 -19.96 -11.16 -0.14
C GLY A 12 -19.91 -10.27 -1.37
N THR A 13 -18.74 -10.14 -2.05
CA THR A 13 -18.64 -9.40 -3.32
C THR A 13 -18.54 -10.31 -4.56
N GLU A 14 -18.44 -11.61 -4.38
CA GLU A 14 -18.12 -12.59 -5.42
C GLU A 14 -18.98 -12.40 -6.67
N ASP A 15 -20.31 -12.42 -6.51
CA ASP A 15 -21.28 -12.33 -7.60
C ASP A 15 -21.79 -10.90 -7.85
N LEU A 16 -21.32 -9.92 -7.08
CA LEU A 16 -21.75 -8.53 -7.25
C LEU A 16 -21.03 -7.85 -8.43
N PRO A 17 -21.72 -6.99 -9.19
CA PRO A 17 -21.09 -6.24 -10.28
C PRO A 17 -20.11 -5.22 -9.74
N ILE A 18 -19.00 -5.01 -10.45
CA ILE A 18 -18.05 -3.92 -10.17
C ILE A 18 -18.71 -2.61 -10.57
N GLN A 19 -18.92 -1.71 -9.61
CA GLN A 19 -19.55 -0.42 -9.81
C GLN A 19 -18.53 0.71 -10.02
N LYS A 20 -17.35 0.59 -9.37
CA LYS A 20 -16.27 1.60 -9.51
C LYS A 20 -14.91 0.91 -9.67
N LYS A 21 -14.04 1.56 -10.41
CA LYS A 21 -12.62 1.19 -10.52
C LYS A 21 -11.76 2.22 -9.81
N ARG A 22 -10.74 1.77 -9.12
CA ARG A 22 -9.75 2.61 -8.45
C ARG A 22 -8.35 2.16 -8.82
N THR A 23 -7.48 3.11 -9.07
CA THR A 23 -6.05 2.87 -9.29
C THR A 23 -5.27 3.48 -8.14
N THR A 24 -4.28 2.74 -7.63
CA THR A 24 -3.32 3.23 -6.65
C THR A 24 -1.90 2.90 -7.09
N VAL A 25 -0.95 3.68 -6.60
CA VAL A 25 0.49 3.48 -6.81
C VAL A 25 1.16 3.24 -5.47
N ARG A 26 2.15 2.36 -5.42
CA ARG A 26 2.86 1.97 -4.20
C ARG A 26 4.35 1.88 -4.46
N ALA A 27 5.16 2.38 -3.53
CA ALA A 27 6.61 2.34 -3.59
C ALA A 27 7.16 1.17 -2.78
N ILE A 28 8.14 0.48 -3.36
CA ILE A 28 9.01 -0.48 -2.69
C ILE A 28 10.38 0.19 -2.55
N ILE A 29 10.67 0.69 -1.36
CA ILE A 29 11.92 1.38 -1.03
C ILE A 29 12.70 0.46 -0.09
N TYR A 30 13.72 -0.23 -0.63
CA TYR A 30 14.51 -1.23 0.09
C TYR A 30 15.95 -0.78 0.25
N LYS A 31 16.44 -0.74 1.48
CA LYS A 31 17.81 -0.34 1.81
C LYS A 31 18.27 -1.06 3.09
N ASN A 32 19.50 -1.55 3.10
CA ASN A 32 20.11 -2.21 4.29
C ASN A 32 19.27 -3.35 4.89
N LYS A 33 18.61 -4.15 4.04
CA LYS A 33 17.69 -5.24 4.41
C LYS A 33 16.37 -4.82 5.08
N GLU A 34 16.02 -3.54 4.98
CA GLU A 34 14.76 -2.99 5.48
C GLU A 34 13.97 -2.33 4.37
N LEU A 35 12.66 -2.28 4.54
CA LEU A 35 11.72 -1.52 3.73
C LEU A 35 11.32 -0.24 4.46
N LEU A 36 11.22 0.87 3.74
CA LEU A 36 10.56 2.05 4.24
C LEU A 36 9.05 1.88 4.03
N MET A 37 8.31 1.78 5.13
CA MET A 37 6.87 1.59 5.14
C MET A 37 6.18 2.70 5.94
N VAL A 38 4.90 2.90 5.73
CA VAL A 38 4.06 3.79 6.53
C VAL A 38 3.42 2.98 7.64
N TYR A 39 3.70 3.34 8.88
CA TYR A 39 3.10 2.76 10.08
C TYR A 39 1.91 3.59 10.55
N SER A 40 0.82 2.96 10.90
CA SER A 40 -0.35 3.58 11.56
C SER A 40 -0.39 3.18 13.03
N ARG A 41 -0.42 4.17 13.93
CA ARG A 41 -0.55 3.92 15.38
C ARG A 41 -1.90 3.35 15.76
N ASP A 42 -2.97 3.82 15.11
CA ASP A 42 -4.32 3.37 15.42
C ASP A 42 -4.56 1.91 15.06
N PHE A 43 -4.03 1.47 13.91
CA PHE A 43 -4.21 0.11 13.42
C PHE A 43 -3.02 -0.80 13.72
N GLN A 44 -1.88 -0.24 14.11
CA GLN A 44 -0.62 -0.95 14.36
C GLN A 44 -0.16 -1.78 13.16
N ASP A 45 -0.43 -1.27 11.96
CA ASP A 45 -0.15 -1.91 10.68
C ASP A 45 0.92 -1.16 9.87
N PHE A 46 1.47 -1.86 8.88
CA PHE A 46 2.47 -1.35 7.95
C PHE A 46 1.95 -1.47 6.53
N ILE A 47 1.93 -0.37 5.80
CA ILE A 47 1.55 -0.34 4.38
C ILE A 47 2.67 0.25 3.53
N PHE A 48 2.75 -0.18 2.26
CA PHE A 48 3.67 0.45 1.31
C PHE A 48 3.28 1.91 1.08
N PRO A 49 4.26 2.86 1.10
CA PRO A 49 3.98 4.26 0.83
C PRO A 49 3.36 4.44 -0.56
N GLY A 50 2.43 5.39 -0.65
CA GLY A 50 1.72 5.70 -1.89
C GLY A 50 0.21 5.72 -1.72
N GLY A 51 -0.51 6.15 -2.73
CA GLY A 51 -1.94 6.39 -2.64
C GLY A 51 -2.68 6.38 -3.96
N GLY A 52 -3.74 7.15 -4.01
CA GLY A 52 -4.66 7.20 -5.13
C GLY A 52 -4.12 7.94 -6.34
N HIS A 53 -4.23 7.33 -7.52
CA HIS A 53 -4.03 8.02 -8.79
C HIS A 53 -5.17 9.00 -9.06
N LYS A 54 -4.84 10.24 -9.43
CA LYS A 54 -5.79 11.30 -9.78
C LYS A 54 -5.99 11.37 -11.31
N THR A 55 -7.15 11.86 -11.73
CA THR A 55 -7.42 12.06 -13.16
C THR A 55 -6.46 13.08 -13.75
N GLY A 56 -5.81 12.71 -14.86
CA GLY A 56 -4.92 13.60 -15.61
C GLY A 56 -3.43 13.53 -15.23
N GLU A 57 -3.06 12.78 -14.19
CA GLU A 57 -1.66 12.48 -13.88
C GLU A 57 -1.26 11.10 -14.41
N ASP A 58 0.00 10.87 -14.71
CA ASP A 58 0.49 9.52 -14.97
C ASP A 58 0.84 8.77 -13.66
N LEU A 59 1.07 7.46 -13.75
CA LEU A 59 1.32 6.64 -12.55
C LEU A 59 2.62 7.02 -11.82
N ILE A 60 3.62 7.51 -12.54
CA ILE A 60 4.90 7.94 -11.94
C ILE A 60 4.77 9.30 -11.27
N GLU A 61 3.99 10.20 -11.87
CA GLU A 61 3.65 11.49 -11.24
C GLU A 61 2.85 11.27 -9.95
N ALA A 62 1.83 10.40 -10.01
CA ALA A 62 1.07 10.00 -8.82
C ALA A 62 1.99 9.43 -7.72
N LEU A 63 2.91 8.53 -8.07
CA LEU A 63 3.85 7.95 -7.12
C LEU A 63 4.73 9.02 -6.46
N LYS A 64 5.32 9.92 -7.24
CA LYS A 64 6.18 10.99 -6.72
C LYS A 64 5.41 11.94 -5.81
N ARG A 65 4.18 12.31 -6.17
CA ARG A 65 3.30 13.18 -5.36
C ARG A 65 3.00 12.53 -4.02
N GLU A 66 2.56 11.27 -4.02
CA GLU A 66 2.25 10.53 -2.78
C GLU A 66 3.49 10.39 -1.87
N LEU A 67 4.66 10.06 -2.44
CA LEU A 67 5.89 9.94 -1.66
C LEU A 67 6.36 11.28 -1.08
N MET A 68 6.10 12.39 -1.77
CA MET A 68 6.35 13.73 -1.23
C MET A 68 5.38 14.02 -0.07
N GLU A 69 4.09 13.71 -0.23
CA GLU A 69 3.07 13.95 0.79
C GLU A 69 3.29 13.09 2.03
N GLU A 70 3.44 11.76 1.88
CA GLU A 70 3.53 10.82 3.00
C GLU A 70 4.92 10.74 3.66
N LEU A 71 5.98 10.85 2.88
CA LEU A 71 7.36 10.67 3.38
C LEU A 71 8.17 11.98 3.44
N GLY A 72 7.68 13.05 2.83
CA GLY A 72 8.49 14.24 2.62
C GLY A 72 9.61 14.02 1.58
N ALA A 73 9.46 13.05 0.67
CA ALA A 73 10.48 12.73 -0.32
C ALA A 73 10.71 13.89 -1.30
N LYS A 74 11.90 14.49 -1.27
CA LYS A 74 12.28 15.57 -2.20
C LYS A 74 12.78 15.05 -3.54
N SER A 75 13.34 13.85 -3.55
CA SER A 75 13.86 13.20 -4.76
C SER A 75 13.52 11.72 -4.76
N VAL A 76 12.92 11.26 -5.85
CA VAL A 76 12.61 9.85 -6.09
C VAL A 76 13.30 9.42 -7.37
N THR A 77 14.21 8.46 -7.28
CA THR A 77 15.06 8.00 -8.39
C THR A 77 14.96 6.49 -8.59
N GLY A 78 15.51 5.99 -9.70
CA GLY A 78 15.57 4.55 -9.99
C GLY A 78 14.21 3.87 -10.10
N ILE A 79 13.15 4.59 -10.50
CA ILE A 79 11.79 4.07 -10.54
C ILE A 79 11.70 2.98 -11.59
N THR A 80 11.38 1.76 -11.16
CA THR A 80 11.24 0.59 -12.01
C THR A 80 9.96 -0.15 -11.68
N ALA A 81 9.20 -0.54 -12.71
CA ALA A 81 7.97 -1.29 -12.53
C ALA A 81 8.25 -2.66 -11.91
N TYR A 82 7.57 -2.98 -10.81
CA TYR A 82 7.69 -4.26 -10.12
C TYR A 82 6.53 -5.21 -10.46
N GLY A 83 5.32 -4.86 -10.05
CA GLY A 83 4.16 -5.71 -10.25
C GLY A 83 2.84 -5.02 -9.92
N LEU A 84 1.76 -5.75 -10.05
CA LEU A 84 0.43 -5.27 -9.68
C LEU A 84 -0.38 -6.29 -8.88
N MET A 85 -1.28 -5.78 -8.04
CA MET A 85 -2.29 -6.53 -7.30
C MET A 85 -3.67 -5.98 -7.60
N LYS A 86 -4.68 -6.85 -7.54
CA LYS A 86 -6.09 -6.45 -7.66
C LYS A 86 -6.89 -6.90 -6.44
N GLU A 87 -7.84 -6.05 -6.03
CA GLU A 87 -8.80 -6.33 -4.97
C GLU A 87 -10.21 -6.01 -5.46
N LYS A 88 -11.13 -6.94 -5.30
CA LYS A 88 -12.57 -6.71 -5.43
C LYS A 88 -13.15 -6.63 -4.03
N ARG A 89 -13.68 -5.48 -3.65
CA ARG A 89 -14.10 -5.22 -2.27
C ARG A 89 -15.17 -4.16 -2.17
N PHE A 90 -15.82 -4.10 -1.03
CA PHE A 90 -16.65 -2.93 -0.69
C PHE A 90 -15.78 -1.68 -0.42
N GLY A 91 -16.35 -0.52 -0.62
CA GLY A 91 -15.68 0.73 -0.27
C GLY A 91 -15.36 0.81 1.22
N LEU A 92 -14.19 1.36 1.59
CA LEU A 92 -13.80 1.52 3.00
C LEU A 92 -14.70 2.49 3.75
N SER A 93 -15.19 3.52 3.08
CA SER A 93 -16.15 4.50 3.61
C SER A 93 -17.58 4.31 3.07
N ASP A 94 -17.76 3.60 1.96
CA ASP A 94 -19.04 3.31 1.34
C ASP A 94 -19.21 1.79 1.16
N GLN A 95 -19.93 1.16 2.10
CA GLN A 95 -20.11 -0.30 2.15
C GLN A 95 -21.07 -0.85 1.09
N HIS A 96 -21.74 0.02 0.34
CA HIS A 96 -22.72 -0.39 -0.68
C HIS A 96 -22.12 -0.42 -2.09
N THR A 97 -20.97 0.20 -2.29
CA THR A 97 -20.30 0.28 -3.59
C THR A 97 -19.19 -0.79 -3.70
N VAL A 98 -19.27 -1.61 -4.73
CA VAL A 98 -18.24 -2.61 -5.06
C VAL A 98 -17.17 -1.98 -5.94
N TYR A 99 -15.93 -1.98 -5.46
CA TYR A 99 -14.75 -1.49 -6.15
C TYR A 99 -13.91 -2.63 -6.70
N LEU A 100 -13.36 -2.43 -7.89
CA LEU A 100 -12.15 -3.12 -8.34
C LEU A 100 -10.98 -2.16 -8.22
N GLN A 101 -10.13 -2.37 -7.24
CA GLN A 101 -8.89 -1.61 -7.07
C GLN A 101 -7.73 -2.34 -7.74
N THR A 102 -6.92 -1.60 -8.50
CA THR A 102 -5.62 -2.07 -9.02
C THR A 102 -4.52 -1.26 -8.36
N SER A 103 -3.60 -1.93 -7.67
CA SER A 103 -2.44 -1.33 -7.02
C SER A 103 -1.19 -1.66 -7.82
N TYR A 104 -0.49 -0.64 -8.32
CA TYR A 104 0.76 -0.75 -9.08
C TYR A 104 1.95 -0.50 -8.15
N TYR A 105 2.89 -1.44 -8.12
CA TYR A 105 4.08 -1.39 -7.28
C TYR A 105 5.31 -1.05 -8.11
N TYR A 106 6.12 -0.14 -7.58
CA TYR A 106 7.36 0.32 -8.19
C TYR A 106 8.52 0.21 -7.21
N LEU A 107 9.63 -0.36 -7.64
CA LEU A 107 10.90 -0.21 -6.95
C LEU A 107 11.39 1.22 -7.17
N CYS A 108 11.90 1.87 -6.13
CA CYS A 108 12.50 3.19 -6.24
C CYS A 108 13.44 3.48 -5.05
N GLN A 109 14.18 4.57 -5.15
CA GLN A 109 15.06 5.10 -4.11
C GLN A 109 14.64 6.50 -3.72
N VAL A 110 14.73 6.80 -2.43
CA VAL A 110 14.51 8.14 -1.87
C VAL A 110 15.70 8.47 -1.00
N ASP A 111 16.46 9.50 -1.38
CA ASP A 111 17.73 9.84 -0.73
C ASP A 111 17.65 11.13 0.11
N ASP A 112 16.64 11.97 -0.12
CA ASP A 112 16.45 13.23 0.59
C ASP A 112 15.00 13.39 1.07
N PHE A 113 14.85 13.64 2.37
CA PHE A 113 13.57 13.78 3.03
C PHE A 113 13.41 15.22 3.56
N GLY A 114 12.22 15.77 3.42
CA GLY A 114 11.79 17.04 3.99
C GLY A 114 10.59 16.86 4.90
N GLU A 115 9.80 17.92 5.00
CA GLU A 115 8.54 17.88 5.75
C GLU A 115 7.48 17.07 5.01
N GLN A 116 6.70 16.30 5.76
CA GLN A 116 5.51 15.57 5.26
C GLN A 116 4.36 16.57 5.08
N ALA A 117 3.48 16.26 4.13
CA ALA A 117 2.23 16.99 3.91
C ALA A 117 1.04 16.02 4.01
N LEU A 118 0.84 15.46 5.21
CA LEU A 118 -0.15 14.43 5.48
C LEU A 118 -1.58 14.96 5.34
N GLU A 119 -2.48 14.12 4.82
CA GLU A 119 -3.92 14.37 4.84
C GLU A 119 -4.46 14.30 6.29
N GLU A 120 -5.60 14.97 6.57
CA GLU A 120 -6.21 15.01 7.90
C GLU A 120 -6.43 13.61 8.51
N ARG A 121 -6.85 12.65 7.70
CA ARG A 121 -7.05 11.25 8.14
C ARG A 121 -5.73 10.56 8.53
N GLU A 122 -4.63 10.86 7.86
CA GLU A 122 -3.31 10.29 8.14
C GLU A 122 -2.76 10.86 9.44
N ILE A 123 -2.94 12.16 9.65
CA ILE A 123 -2.62 12.82 10.93
C ILE A 123 -3.46 12.20 12.06
N ALA A 124 -4.77 12.01 11.83
CA ALA A 124 -5.68 11.42 12.81
C ALA A 124 -5.29 9.99 13.19
N HIS A 125 -4.85 9.16 12.22
CA HIS A 125 -4.40 7.79 12.47
C HIS A 125 -2.95 7.69 12.96
N GLY A 126 -2.25 8.82 13.10
CA GLY A 126 -0.88 8.86 13.58
C GLY A 126 0.07 8.10 12.65
N THR A 127 0.00 8.36 11.35
CA THR A 127 0.87 7.69 10.38
C THR A 127 2.27 8.29 10.39
N GLU A 128 3.27 7.43 10.28
CA GLU A 128 4.69 7.82 10.22
C GLU A 128 5.51 6.86 9.37
N PRO A 129 6.55 7.35 8.66
CA PRO A 129 7.46 6.48 7.92
C PRO A 129 8.40 5.75 8.89
N VAL A 130 8.54 4.43 8.70
CA VAL A 130 9.37 3.56 9.53
C VAL A 130 10.16 2.59 8.66
N TRP A 131 11.46 2.46 8.92
CA TRP A 131 12.28 1.39 8.37
C TRP A 131 12.06 0.11 9.16
N ILE A 132 11.74 -0.99 8.47
CA ILE A 132 11.40 -2.26 9.10
C ILE A 132 11.86 -3.43 8.23
N SER A 133 12.29 -4.53 8.86
CA SER A 133 12.57 -5.76 8.14
C SER A 133 11.31 -6.37 7.55
N ILE A 134 11.44 -7.07 6.42
CA ILE A 134 10.29 -7.70 5.75
C ILE A 134 9.58 -8.69 6.68
N ASP A 135 10.33 -9.48 7.44
CA ASP A 135 9.76 -10.47 8.36
C ASP A 135 8.97 -9.85 9.51
N GLU A 136 9.49 -8.77 10.08
CA GLU A 136 8.77 -8.08 11.16
C GLU A 136 7.52 -7.37 10.60
N ALA A 137 7.57 -6.78 9.40
CA ALA A 137 6.39 -6.18 8.76
C ALA A 137 5.30 -7.23 8.50
N ILE A 138 5.65 -8.42 7.99
CA ILE A 138 4.71 -9.53 7.80
C ILE A 138 4.07 -9.93 9.14
N LYS A 139 4.90 -10.16 10.17
CA LYS A 139 4.44 -10.56 11.50
C LYS A 139 3.50 -9.53 12.12
N ARG A 140 3.87 -8.24 12.07
CA ARG A 140 3.06 -7.15 12.62
C ARG A 140 1.72 -7.02 11.91
N ASN A 141 1.70 -7.13 10.59
CA ASN A 141 0.46 -7.08 9.81
C ASN A 141 -0.45 -8.30 10.09
N GLN A 142 0.11 -9.48 10.32
CA GLN A 142 -0.67 -10.64 10.75
C GLN A 142 -1.33 -10.41 12.11
N ILE A 143 -0.58 -9.91 13.09
CA ILE A 143 -1.12 -9.54 14.40
C ILE A 143 -2.21 -8.46 14.27
N ALA A 144 -1.98 -7.44 13.44
CA ALA A 144 -2.97 -6.37 13.22
C ALA A 144 -4.29 -6.92 12.64
N ILE A 145 -4.24 -7.87 11.71
CA ILE A 145 -5.45 -8.56 11.18
C ILE A 145 -6.19 -9.29 12.31
N GLU A 146 -5.47 -10.01 13.15
CA GLU A 146 -6.07 -10.79 14.25
C GLU A 146 -6.71 -9.89 15.32
N THR A 147 -6.04 -8.77 15.66
CA THR A 147 -6.50 -7.86 16.72
C THR A 147 -7.55 -6.86 16.26
N ASN A 148 -7.56 -6.47 14.98
CA ASN A 148 -8.43 -5.45 14.41
C ASN A 148 -9.38 -6.02 13.34
N HIS A 149 -9.77 -7.29 13.44
CA HIS A 149 -10.56 -8.01 12.41
C HIS A 149 -11.88 -7.33 12.03
N HIS A 150 -12.43 -6.47 12.89
CA HIS A 150 -13.63 -5.68 12.61
C HIS A 150 -13.39 -4.50 11.67
N HIS A 151 -12.13 -4.07 11.50
CA HIS A 151 -11.79 -2.98 10.59
C HIS A 151 -11.76 -3.45 9.14
N LYS A 152 -12.36 -2.68 8.23
CA LYS A 152 -12.52 -3.07 6.82
C LYS A 152 -11.21 -3.30 6.06
N GLY A 153 -10.16 -2.53 6.36
CA GLY A 153 -8.84 -2.72 5.77
C GLY A 153 -8.22 -4.08 6.07
N MET A 154 -8.64 -4.74 7.15
CA MET A 154 -8.15 -6.07 7.52
C MET A 154 -8.62 -7.19 6.59
N LYS A 155 -9.65 -6.95 5.78
CA LYS A 155 -10.22 -7.96 4.88
C LYS A 155 -9.47 -8.11 3.56
N THR A 156 -8.95 -7.03 3.01
CA THR A 156 -8.27 -7.06 1.70
C THR A 156 -6.96 -6.27 1.68
N VAL A 157 -6.91 -5.09 2.33
CA VAL A 157 -5.73 -4.21 2.27
C VAL A 157 -4.53 -4.88 2.92
N LEU A 158 -4.62 -5.29 4.19
CA LEU A 158 -3.51 -5.95 4.86
C LEU A 158 -3.16 -7.32 4.27
N PRO A 159 -4.10 -8.20 3.91
CA PRO A 159 -3.79 -9.42 3.16
C PRO A 159 -2.99 -9.14 1.88
N ARG A 160 -3.35 -8.09 1.12
CA ARG A 160 -2.58 -7.65 -0.05
C ARG A 160 -1.13 -7.26 0.33
N GLU A 161 -0.95 -6.44 1.38
CA GLU A 161 0.38 -6.04 1.84
C GLU A 161 1.24 -7.26 2.20
N ILE A 162 0.67 -8.23 2.92
CA ILE A 162 1.38 -9.46 3.31
C ILE A 162 1.78 -10.29 2.08
N ILE A 163 0.90 -10.42 1.08
CA ILE A 163 1.21 -11.13 -0.17
C ILE A 163 2.38 -10.46 -0.89
N VAL A 164 2.34 -9.14 -1.02
CA VAL A 164 3.41 -8.38 -1.69
C VAL A 164 4.71 -8.46 -0.90
N LEU A 165 4.67 -8.36 0.43
CA LEU A 165 5.86 -8.52 1.29
C LEU A 165 6.52 -9.89 1.11
N LYS A 166 5.74 -10.97 0.99
CA LYS A 166 6.26 -12.32 0.73
C LYS A 166 6.91 -12.43 -0.65
N ASP A 167 6.28 -11.89 -1.70
CA ASP A 167 6.84 -11.87 -3.07
C ASP A 167 8.15 -11.05 -3.13
N ILE A 168 8.21 -9.93 -2.41
CA ILE A 168 9.42 -9.10 -2.29
C ILE A 168 10.52 -9.82 -1.52
N LYS A 169 10.18 -10.54 -0.46
CA LYS A 169 11.16 -11.34 0.30
C LYS A 169 11.86 -12.36 -0.61
N GLU A 170 11.11 -13.05 -1.45
CA GLU A 170 11.67 -13.96 -2.44
C GLU A 170 12.52 -13.22 -3.48
N TYR A 171 12.07 -12.06 -3.95
CA TYR A 171 12.77 -11.25 -4.95
C TYR A 171 14.15 -10.77 -4.46
N PHE A 172 14.25 -10.32 -3.22
CA PHE A 172 15.51 -9.86 -2.63
C PHE A 172 16.33 -11.00 -1.98
N ASN A 173 15.82 -12.23 -1.94
CA ASN A 173 16.40 -13.34 -1.16
C ASN A 173 16.67 -12.93 0.31
N ALA A 174 15.74 -12.23 0.92
CA ALA A 174 15.85 -11.61 2.23
C ALA A 174 15.24 -12.48 3.35
#